data_7c52ef81bfc193fabf1e53d311227289
#
_entry.id   7c52ef81bfc193fabf1e53d311227289
#
_cell.length_a   1.000
_cell.length_b   1.000
_cell.length_c   1.000
_cell.angle_alpha   90.00
_cell.angle_beta   90.00
_cell.angle_gamma   90.00
#
_symmetry.space_group_name_H-M   'P 1'
#
loop_
_entity.id
_entity.type
_entity.pdbx_description
1 polymer ?
#
loop_
_entity_poly.entity_id
_entity_poly.type
_entity_poly.pdbx_seq_one_letter_code
_entity_poly.pdbx_strand_id
1 'polypeptide(L)'
;MTTTDLQVTGMSCASCAAKIERGLNDLDGVRATVNFAVERAHVEHGAQVSEHDLIHAVESTGYHASVIDHSGENHMNHDVPADQLRPRLIGSAVLALPVLALSMVMPWQFPGWQWVVLALSTPIVVWGGYPFHKAALNSARHGSSTMDTLVSIGTLAAFLWSVVAVVTGAGHVYFEVAAAVTVFLLGGRYAEAKAKRSAGAALQALLSLGAKDAIVVRDDAEVRIPVADLRVGDVIVVRPGERVATDGVVVDGVSALDTSAMTRE
;
A
#
# COMPACT_ATOMS: atom_id res chain seq x y z
N MET A 1 -25.05 11.60 -11.41
CA MET A 1 -24.19 10.69 -10.65
C MET A 1 -22.92 11.45 -10.33
N THR A 2 -22.48 11.39 -9.10
CA THR A 2 -21.21 12.00 -8.64
C THR A 2 -20.15 10.90 -8.60
N THR A 3 -18.92 11.25 -8.91
CA THR A 3 -17.80 10.31 -8.85
C THR A 3 -16.87 10.74 -7.73
N THR A 4 -16.52 9.80 -6.85
CA THR A 4 -15.57 10.01 -5.75
C THR A 4 -14.48 8.97 -5.81
N ASP A 5 -13.24 9.40 -5.78
CA ASP A 5 -12.08 8.51 -5.68
C ASP A 5 -11.63 8.42 -4.23
N LEU A 6 -11.51 7.19 -3.73
CA LEU A 6 -11.03 6.92 -2.37
C LEU A 6 -9.65 6.28 -2.43
N GLN A 7 -8.74 6.77 -1.60
CA GLN A 7 -7.52 6.06 -1.25
C GLN A 7 -7.87 5.02 -0.18
N VAL A 8 -7.59 3.76 -0.45
CA VAL A 8 -7.87 2.65 0.48
C VAL A 8 -6.57 2.06 0.99
N THR A 9 -6.43 1.96 2.31
CA THR A 9 -5.21 1.47 2.94
C THR A 9 -5.43 0.18 3.74
N GLY A 10 -4.38 -0.63 3.86
CA GLY A 10 -4.41 -1.90 4.61
C GLY A 10 -4.77 -3.13 3.78
N MET A 11 -4.92 -3.00 2.46
CA MET A 11 -5.12 -4.15 1.57
C MET A 11 -3.83 -4.94 1.42
N SER A 12 -3.86 -6.24 1.70
CA SER A 12 -2.71 -7.14 1.57
C SER A 12 -2.83 -8.13 0.42
N CYS A 13 -3.98 -8.18 -0.26
CA CYS A 13 -4.23 -9.14 -1.34
C CYS A 13 -5.46 -8.74 -2.18
N ALA A 14 -5.61 -9.34 -3.35
CA ALA A 14 -6.74 -9.08 -4.24
C ALA A 14 -8.10 -9.43 -3.61
N SER A 15 -8.17 -10.41 -2.72
CA SER A 15 -9.40 -10.73 -1.99
C SER A 15 -9.84 -9.63 -1.03
N CYS A 16 -8.90 -8.83 -0.53
CA CYS A 16 -9.18 -7.64 0.27
C CYS A 16 -9.90 -6.58 -0.59
N ALA A 17 -9.39 -6.32 -1.80
CA ALA A 17 -10.03 -5.41 -2.74
C ALA A 17 -11.46 -5.85 -3.09
N ALA A 18 -11.66 -7.14 -3.40
CA ALA A 18 -12.97 -7.69 -3.70
C ALA A 18 -13.96 -7.61 -2.50
N LYS A 19 -13.46 -7.63 -1.26
CA LYS A 19 -14.28 -7.46 -0.07
C LYS A 19 -14.74 -6.01 0.08
N ILE A 20 -13.83 -5.06 -0.11
CA ILE A 20 -14.13 -3.62 -0.06
C ILE A 20 -15.11 -3.24 -1.18
N GLU A 21 -14.86 -3.74 -2.39
CA GLU A 21 -15.71 -3.51 -3.54
C GLU A 21 -17.16 -3.98 -3.29
N ARG A 22 -17.32 -5.15 -2.68
CA ARG A 22 -18.64 -5.65 -2.27
C ARG A 22 -19.27 -4.75 -1.21
N GLY A 23 -18.54 -4.38 -0.15
CA GLY A 23 -19.06 -3.52 0.91
C GLY A 23 -19.48 -2.14 0.42
N LEU A 24 -18.83 -1.58 -0.59
CA LEU A 24 -19.25 -0.35 -1.25
C LEU A 24 -20.48 -0.56 -2.14
N ASN A 25 -20.52 -1.65 -2.91
CA ASN A 25 -21.64 -1.98 -3.80
C ASN A 25 -22.90 -2.46 -3.06
N ASP A 26 -22.81 -2.79 -1.76
CA ASP A 26 -23.97 -3.09 -0.91
C ASP A 26 -24.78 -1.83 -0.53
N LEU A 27 -24.21 -0.64 -0.77
CA LEU A 27 -24.94 0.62 -0.60
C LEU A 27 -25.86 0.90 -1.80
N ASP A 28 -27.10 1.30 -1.52
CA ASP A 28 -28.08 1.61 -2.56
C ASP A 28 -27.62 2.79 -3.44
N GLY A 29 -27.59 2.56 -4.76
CA GLY A 29 -27.22 3.60 -5.73
C GLY A 29 -25.72 3.87 -5.83
N VAL A 30 -24.88 2.95 -5.33
CA VAL A 30 -23.42 3.00 -5.43
C VAL A 30 -22.93 1.96 -6.43
N ARG A 31 -21.99 2.35 -7.28
CA ARG A 31 -21.19 1.46 -8.12
C ARG A 31 -19.72 1.75 -7.88
N ALA A 32 -19.02 0.79 -7.32
CA ALA A 32 -17.61 0.91 -6.98
C ALA A 32 -16.76 -0.15 -7.67
N THR A 33 -15.54 0.23 -8.04
CA THR A 33 -14.48 -0.67 -8.51
C THR A 33 -13.22 -0.40 -7.70
N VAL A 34 -12.61 -1.44 -7.14
CA VAL A 34 -11.41 -1.33 -6.30
C VAL A 34 -10.19 -1.86 -7.02
N ASN A 35 -9.20 -1.02 -7.23
CA ASN A 35 -7.92 -1.40 -7.82
C ASN A 35 -6.87 -1.61 -6.73
N PHE A 36 -6.50 -2.88 -6.52
CA PHE A 36 -5.50 -3.28 -5.52
C PHE A 36 -4.10 -2.73 -5.82
N ALA A 37 -3.71 -2.61 -7.09
CA ALA A 37 -2.34 -2.23 -7.46
C ALA A 37 -2.02 -0.77 -7.16
N VAL A 38 -3.03 0.11 -7.30
CA VAL A 38 -2.91 1.55 -7.02
C VAL A 38 -3.61 1.95 -5.72
N GLU A 39 -4.21 0.97 -5.01
CA GLU A 39 -4.87 1.15 -3.71
C GLU A 39 -5.98 2.20 -3.74
N ARG A 40 -6.74 2.23 -4.83
CA ARG A 40 -7.84 3.17 -5.06
C ARG A 40 -9.16 2.47 -5.29
N ALA A 41 -10.22 3.06 -4.74
CA ALA A 41 -11.59 2.73 -5.09
C ALA A 41 -12.18 3.90 -5.90
N HIS A 42 -12.66 3.58 -7.08
CA HIS A 42 -13.43 4.49 -7.93
C HIS A 42 -14.91 4.26 -7.68
N VAL A 43 -15.63 5.26 -7.21
CA VAL A 43 -17.00 5.12 -6.74
C VAL A 43 -17.91 6.10 -7.46
N GLU A 44 -18.90 5.57 -8.20
CA GLU A 44 -20.02 6.33 -8.77
C GLU A 44 -21.21 6.21 -7.83
N HIS A 45 -21.80 7.32 -7.39
CA HIS A 45 -22.90 7.31 -6.44
C HIS A 45 -23.95 8.41 -6.71
N GLY A 46 -25.13 8.22 -6.17
CA GLY A 46 -26.20 9.22 -6.19
C GLY A 46 -25.95 10.34 -5.16
N ALA A 47 -26.61 11.47 -5.35
CA ALA A 47 -26.47 12.64 -4.46
C ALA A 47 -26.92 12.39 -3.00
N GLN A 48 -27.62 11.30 -2.74
CA GLN A 48 -28.05 10.89 -1.40
C GLN A 48 -26.97 10.19 -0.59
N VAL A 49 -25.90 9.70 -1.21
CA VAL A 49 -24.78 9.02 -0.55
C VAL A 49 -23.68 10.04 -0.32
N SER A 50 -23.29 10.25 0.92
CA SER A 50 -22.21 11.16 1.28
C SER A 50 -20.86 10.48 1.23
N GLU A 51 -19.78 11.26 1.11
CA GLU A 51 -18.40 10.76 1.23
C GLU A 51 -18.17 10.03 2.55
N HIS A 52 -18.79 10.50 3.62
CA HIS A 52 -18.74 9.87 4.94
C HIS A 52 -19.34 8.46 4.93
N ASP A 53 -20.45 8.25 4.22
CA ASP A 53 -21.08 6.93 4.09
C ASP A 53 -20.16 5.96 3.33
N LEU A 54 -19.48 6.44 2.29
CA LEU A 54 -18.51 5.65 1.54
C LEU A 54 -17.31 5.26 2.40
N ILE A 55 -16.75 6.19 3.16
CA ILE A 55 -15.65 5.93 4.10
C ILE A 55 -16.10 4.90 5.14
N HIS A 56 -17.26 5.10 5.76
CA HIS A 56 -17.82 4.20 6.77
C HIS A 56 -18.06 2.79 6.20
N ALA A 57 -18.53 2.67 4.96
CA ALA A 57 -18.68 1.36 4.30
C ALA A 57 -17.35 0.62 4.18
N VAL A 58 -16.26 1.30 3.78
CA VAL A 58 -14.92 0.71 3.73
C VAL A 58 -14.44 0.34 5.14
N GLU A 59 -14.61 1.21 6.12
CA GLU A 59 -14.17 0.98 7.51
C GLU A 59 -14.90 -0.18 8.16
N SER A 60 -16.17 -0.37 7.85
CA SER A 60 -16.97 -1.52 8.34
C SER A 60 -16.41 -2.86 7.85
N THR A 61 -15.68 -2.87 6.73
CA THR A 61 -14.98 -4.06 6.22
C THR A 61 -13.62 -4.30 6.87
N GLY A 62 -13.15 -3.37 7.74
CA GLY A 62 -11.88 -3.46 8.47
C GLY A 62 -10.69 -2.80 7.78
N TYR A 63 -10.92 -1.95 6.80
CA TYR A 63 -9.90 -1.18 6.08
C TYR A 63 -10.11 0.32 6.33
N HIS A 64 -9.13 1.15 5.96
CA HIS A 64 -9.28 2.60 6.05
C HIS A 64 -9.41 3.22 4.67
N ALA A 65 -10.26 4.24 4.57
CA ALA A 65 -10.41 5.03 3.35
C ALA A 65 -10.30 6.52 3.64
N SER A 66 -9.81 7.26 2.67
CA SER A 66 -9.83 8.72 2.65
C SER A 66 -10.18 9.20 1.24
N VAL A 67 -10.90 10.31 1.14
CA VAL A 67 -11.21 10.92 -0.15
C VAL A 67 -9.94 11.49 -0.77
N ILE A 68 -9.75 11.24 -2.06
CA ILE A 68 -8.65 11.85 -2.81
C ILE A 68 -9.15 13.21 -3.28
N ASP A 69 -8.65 14.26 -2.65
CA ASP A 69 -8.87 15.61 -3.14
C ASP A 69 -8.02 15.86 -4.38
N HIS A 70 -8.65 16.31 -5.48
CA HIS A 70 -8.00 16.59 -6.76
C HIS A 70 -7.09 17.83 -6.70
N SER A 71 -7.03 18.51 -5.56
CA SER A 71 -6.17 19.67 -5.30
C SER A 71 -4.66 19.35 -5.18
N GLY A 72 -4.25 18.13 -5.50
CA GLY A 72 -2.83 17.83 -5.83
C GLY A 72 -1.92 17.44 -4.66
N GLU A 73 -2.40 17.33 -3.45
CA GLU A 73 -1.62 16.74 -2.35
C GLU A 73 -1.90 15.24 -2.22
N ASN A 74 -1.08 14.46 -2.92
CA ASN A 74 -1.07 13.01 -2.80
C ASN A 74 -0.54 12.60 -1.42
N HIS A 75 -1.43 12.35 -0.47
CA HIS A 75 -1.12 11.57 0.72
C HIS A 75 -1.01 10.07 0.36
N MET A 76 -0.06 9.72 -0.51
CA MET A 76 0.35 8.35 -0.70
C MET A 76 1.26 7.94 0.46
N ASN A 77 0.70 7.64 1.63
CA ASN A 77 1.49 7.04 2.70
C ASN A 77 0.62 6.43 3.79
N HIS A 78 0.15 5.19 3.59
CA HIS A 78 -0.20 4.33 4.74
C HIS A 78 -0.05 2.83 4.48
N ASP A 79 0.66 2.40 3.45
CA ASP A 79 1.34 1.12 3.54
C ASP A 79 2.46 1.26 4.58
N VAL A 80 2.70 0.19 5.35
CA VAL A 80 3.88 0.18 6.25
C VAL A 80 5.07 0.53 5.37
N PRO A 81 5.70 1.69 5.54
CA PRO A 81 6.71 2.15 4.60
C PRO A 81 7.77 1.07 4.45
N ALA A 82 8.23 0.81 3.21
CA ALA A 82 9.29 -0.17 2.97
C ALA A 82 10.50 0.07 3.90
N ASP A 83 10.67 1.32 4.31
CA ASP A 83 11.69 1.75 5.27
C ASP A 83 11.47 1.17 6.69
N GLN A 84 10.22 0.88 7.10
CA GLN A 84 9.93 0.22 8.37
C GLN A 84 10.01 -1.30 8.29
N LEU A 85 9.80 -1.88 7.09
CA LEU A 85 9.93 -3.32 6.87
C LEU A 85 11.41 -3.74 6.78
N ARG A 86 12.26 -2.88 6.21
CA ARG A 86 13.69 -3.17 6.02
C ARG A 86 14.42 -3.53 7.32
N PRO A 87 14.38 -2.74 8.41
CA PRO A 87 15.07 -3.10 9.65
C PRO A 87 14.50 -4.37 10.28
N ARG A 88 13.19 -4.60 10.19
CA ARG A 88 12.56 -5.84 10.67
C ARG A 88 13.02 -7.06 9.88
N LEU A 89 13.09 -6.96 8.56
CA LEU A 89 13.58 -8.02 7.68
C LEU A 89 15.03 -8.35 7.99
N ILE A 90 15.93 -7.34 8.04
CA ILE A 90 17.35 -7.56 8.29
C ILE A 90 17.56 -8.13 9.69
N GLY A 91 16.93 -7.55 10.72
CA GLY A 91 17.07 -8.02 12.09
C GLY A 91 16.55 -9.46 12.26
N SER A 92 15.38 -9.78 11.69
CA SER A 92 14.83 -11.13 11.71
C SER A 92 15.70 -12.13 10.93
N ALA A 93 16.23 -11.74 9.76
CA ALA A 93 17.09 -12.61 8.95
C ALA A 93 18.42 -12.92 9.66
N VAL A 94 19.04 -11.91 10.28
CA VAL A 94 20.28 -12.10 11.05
C VAL A 94 20.07 -13.07 12.22
N LEU A 95 18.94 -12.95 12.93
CA LEU A 95 18.60 -13.85 14.03
C LEU A 95 18.17 -15.25 13.57
N ALA A 96 17.54 -15.35 12.40
CA ALA A 96 17.08 -16.62 11.85
C ALA A 96 18.22 -17.53 11.39
N LEU A 97 19.35 -16.96 10.93
CA LEU A 97 20.50 -17.73 10.47
C LEU A 97 21.03 -18.69 11.57
N PRO A 98 21.36 -18.23 12.80
CA PRO A 98 21.78 -19.14 13.86
C PRO A 98 20.66 -20.09 14.33
N VAL A 99 19.39 -19.67 14.28
CA VAL A 99 18.25 -20.57 14.58
C VAL A 99 18.23 -21.73 13.61
N LEU A 100 18.30 -21.45 12.30
CA LEU A 100 18.34 -22.48 11.25
C LEU A 100 19.58 -23.36 11.37
N ALA A 101 20.75 -22.76 11.59
CA ALA A 101 22.00 -23.50 11.72
C ALA A 101 21.96 -24.49 12.90
N LEU A 102 21.52 -24.04 14.09
CA LEU A 102 21.44 -24.90 15.27
C LEU A 102 20.34 -25.97 15.15
N SER A 103 19.22 -25.67 14.47
CA SER A 103 18.14 -26.63 14.28
C SER A 103 18.46 -27.70 13.23
N MET A 104 19.17 -27.34 12.16
CA MET A 104 19.44 -28.26 11.02
C MET A 104 20.76 -29.00 11.12
N VAL A 105 21.77 -28.44 11.82
CA VAL A 105 23.10 -29.02 11.89
C VAL A 105 23.27 -29.79 13.19
N MET A 106 23.00 -31.09 13.18
CA MET A 106 23.08 -31.96 14.36
C MET A 106 24.41 -31.85 15.14
N PRO A 107 25.62 -31.77 14.51
CA PRO A 107 26.89 -31.65 15.25
C PRO A 107 27.03 -30.37 16.09
N TRP A 108 26.19 -29.35 15.84
CA TRP A 108 26.19 -28.08 16.56
C TRP A 108 25.22 -28.06 17.74
N GLN A 109 24.46 -29.13 17.91
CA GLN A 109 23.47 -29.25 18.99
C GLN A 109 24.18 -29.67 20.29
N PHE A 110 24.32 -28.74 21.21
CA PHE A 110 24.85 -28.94 22.55
C PHE A 110 23.71 -29.10 23.59
N PRO A 111 23.97 -29.66 24.78
CA PRO A 111 22.93 -29.74 25.80
C PRO A 111 22.31 -28.38 26.10
N GLY A 112 20.99 -28.24 25.91
CA GLY A 112 20.26 -26.97 26.13
C GLY A 112 20.20 -26.02 24.93
N TRP A 113 20.65 -26.42 23.74
CA TRP A 113 20.56 -25.60 22.51
C TRP A 113 19.16 -25.08 22.22
N GLN A 114 18.11 -25.81 22.62
CA GLN A 114 16.72 -25.44 22.43
C GLN A 114 16.36 -24.12 23.13
N TRP A 115 16.95 -23.83 24.31
CA TRP A 115 16.76 -22.56 25.02
C TRP A 115 17.39 -21.39 24.28
N VAL A 116 18.51 -21.59 23.63
CA VAL A 116 19.16 -20.57 22.80
C VAL A 116 18.29 -20.27 21.58
N VAL A 117 17.78 -21.29 20.91
CA VAL A 117 16.91 -21.13 19.75
C VAL A 117 15.59 -20.49 20.14
N LEU A 118 15.01 -20.83 21.30
CA LEU A 118 13.83 -20.14 21.86
C LEU A 118 14.11 -18.64 22.05
N ALA A 119 15.23 -18.29 22.68
CA ALA A 119 15.59 -16.88 22.92
C ALA A 119 15.79 -16.08 21.62
N LEU A 120 16.38 -16.70 20.59
CA LEU A 120 16.61 -16.07 19.28
C LEU A 120 15.34 -15.99 18.43
N SER A 121 14.46 -16.99 18.49
CA SER A 121 13.22 -17.02 17.71
C SER A 121 12.13 -16.10 18.27
N THR A 122 12.14 -15.85 19.58
CA THR A 122 11.16 -14.95 20.23
C THR A 122 11.09 -13.56 19.58
N PRO A 123 12.20 -12.81 19.42
CA PRO A 123 12.15 -11.52 18.74
C PRO A 123 11.76 -11.63 17.26
N ILE A 124 12.08 -12.72 16.57
CA ILE A 124 11.68 -12.95 15.18
C ILE A 124 10.16 -13.03 15.08
N VAL A 125 9.54 -13.88 15.90
CA VAL A 125 8.10 -14.10 15.85
C VAL A 125 7.33 -12.89 16.40
N VAL A 126 7.73 -12.33 17.54
CA VAL A 126 6.98 -11.24 18.20
C VAL A 126 7.20 -9.90 17.49
N TRP A 127 8.45 -9.49 17.27
CA TRP A 127 8.76 -8.19 16.66
C TRP A 127 8.76 -8.24 15.14
N GLY A 128 9.39 -9.25 14.54
CA GLY A 128 9.39 -9.47 13.09
C GLY A 128 7.98 -9.79 12.57
N GLY A 129 7.27 -10.69 13.25
CA GLY A 129 5.91 -11.11 12.92
C GLY A 129 4.81 -10.10 13.27
N TYR A 130 5.11 -9.02 14.00
CA TYR A 130 4.13 -8.04 14.48
C TYR A 130 3.18 -7.50 13.40
N PRO A 131 3.60 -7.14 12.19
CA PRO A 131 2.69 -6.66 11.14
C PRO A 131 1.62 -7.68 10.79
N PHE A 132 1.99 -8.96 10.72
CA PHE A 132 1.06 -10.07 10.42
C PHE A 132 0.09 -10.31 11.57
N HIS A 133 0.58 -10.29 12.82
CA HIS A 133 -0.25 -10.48 14.01
C HIS A 133 -1.26 -9.34 14.18
N LYS A 134 -0.84 -8.09 13.95
CA LYS A 134 -1.73 -6.93 13.98
C LYS A 134 -2.81 -7.01 12.90
N ALA A 135 -2.43 -7.34 11.66
CA ALA A 135 -3.37 -7.48 10.55
C ALA A 135 -4.35 -8.64 10.78
N ALA A 136 -3.85 -9.78 11.30
CA ALA A 136 -4.67 -10.93 11.64
C ALA A 136 -5.71 -10.59 12.74
N LEU A 137 -5.29 -9.90 13.80
CA LEU A 137 -6.18 -9.49 14.88
C LEU A 137 -7.26 -8.52 14.40
N ASN A 138 -6.86 -7.55 13.55
CA ASN A 138 -7.81 -6.61 12.96
C ASN A 138 -8.84 -7.33 12.09
N SER A 139 -8.40 -8.22 11.20
CA SER A 139 -9.29 -9.02 10.35
C SER A 139 -10.23 -9.90 11.16
N ALA A 140 -9.73 -10.53 12.22
CA ALA A 140 -10.54 -11.39 13.11
C ALA A 140 -11.64 -10.60 13.83
N ARG A 141 -11.35 -9.37 14.28
CA ARG A 141 -12.34 -8.49 14.91
C ARG A 141 -13.51 -8.13 13.99
N HIS A 142 -13.27 -8.08 12.68
CA HIS A 142 -14.29 -7.81 11.64
C HIS A 142 -14.84 -9.11 11.02
N GLY A 143 -14.69 -10.26 11.69
CA GLY A 143 -15.22 -11.55 11.24
C GLY A 143 -14.65 -12.02 9.90
N SER A 144 -13.46 -11.54 9.51
CA SER A 144 -12.82 -11.91 8.26
C SER A 144 -11.49 -12.64 8.48
N SER A 145 -11.15 -13.49 7.52
CA SER A 145 -9.90 -14.23 7.49
C SER A 145 -9.11 -13.83 6.27
N THR A 146 -7.85 -13.48 6.46
CA THR A 146 -6.91 -13.11 5.41
C THR A 146 -5.69 -14.02 5.43
N MET A 147 -4.81 -13.90 4.44
CA MET A 147 -3.51 -14.60 4.42
C MET A 147 -2.74 -14.33 5.73
N ASP A 148 -2.79 -13.12 6.26
CA ASP A 148 -2.11 -12.74 7.50
C ASP A 148 -2.67 -13.50 8.73
N THR A 149 -3.97 -13.79 8.72
CA THR A 149 -4.60 -14.59 9.79
C THR A 149 -4.04 -16.01 9.80
N LEU A 150 -3.94 -16.65 8.62
CA LEU A 150 -3.39 -17.99 8.50
C LEU A 150 -1.91 -18.04 8.91
N VAL A 151 -1.12 -17.08 8.44
CA VAL A 151 0.29 -16.93 8.78
C VAL A 151 0.48 -16.73 10.28
N SER A 152 -0.29 -15.82 10.88
CA SER A 152 -0.22 -15.53 12.32
C SER A 152 -0.55 -16.76 13.16
N ILE A 153 -1.62 -17.47 12.82
CA ILE A 153 -2.01 -18.70 13.53
C ILE A 153 -0.93 -19.77 13.37
N GLY A 154 -0.44 -20.01 12.15
CA GLY A 154 0.56 -21.04 11.87
C GLY A 154 1.88 -20.79 12.59
N THR A 155 2.40 -19.55 12.52
CA THR A 155 3.68 -19.19 13.18
C THR A 155 3.56 -19.23 14.71
N LEU A 156 2.46 -18.72 15.26
CA LEU A 156 2.22 -18.78 16.72
C LEU A 156 2.00 -20.21 17.20
N ALA A 157 1.29 -21.05 16.45
CA ALA A 157 1.10 -22.45 16.79
C ALA A 157 2.44 -23.21 16.82
N ALA A 158 3.27 -23.05 15.79
CA ALA A 158 4.61 -23.67 15.74
C ALA A 158 5.50 -23.18 16.89
N PHE A 159 5.47 -21.87 17.18
CA PHE A 159 6.23 -21.28 18.27
C PHE A 159 5.78 -21.77 19.63
N LEU A 160 4.47 -21.69 19.94
CA LEU A 160 3.91 -22.12 21.22
C LEU A 160 4.08 -23.62 21.46
N TRP A 161 3.88 -24.45 20.44
CA TRP A 161 4.16 -25.87 20.52
C TRP A 161 5.63 -26.13 20.93
N SER A 162 6.55 -25.41 20.26
CA SER A 162 7.98 -25.56 20.55
C SER A 162 8.34 -25.09 21.96
N VAL A 163 7.69 -24.06 22.48
CA VAL A 163 7.86 -23.64 23.89
C VAL A 163 7.43 -24.75 24.83
N VAL A 164 6.26 -25.36 24.59
CA VAL A 164 5.78 -26.49 25.41
C VAL A 164 6.76 -27.67 25.33
N ALA A 165 7.26 -28.00 24.14
CA ALA A 165 8.23 -29.07 23.93
C ALA A 165 9.53 -28.84 24.74
N VAL A 166 10.04 -27.60 24.76
CA VAL A 166 11.24 -27.23 25.52
C VAL A 166 10.99 -27.33 27.03
N VAL A 167 9.84 -26.82 27.51
CA VAL A 167 9.52 -26.83 28.95
C VAL A 167 9.26 -28.23 29.47
N THR A 168 8.59 -29.09 28.70
CA THR A 168 8.27 -30.47 29.09
C THR A 168 9.42 -31.43 28.84
N GLY A 169 10.44 -31.03 28.09
CA GLY A 169 11.55 -31.89 27.65
C GLY A 169 11.12 -33.00 26.70
N ALA A 170 9.93 -32.92 26.12
CA ALA A 170 9.36 -33.93 25.26
C ALA A 170 8.91 -33.35 23.90
N GLY A 171 9.18 -34.09 22.83
CA GLY A 171 8.74 -33.71 21.49
C GLY A 171 9.80 -32.96 20.67
N HIS A 172 9.40 -32.63 19.43
CA HIS A 172 10.24 -31.88 18.50
C HIS A 172 9.94 -30.40 18.59
N VAL A 173 10.96 -29.57 18.41
CA VAL A 173 10.85 -28.12 18.33
C VAL A 173 10.74 -27.70 16.86
N TYR A 174 10.01 -26.64 16.58
CA TYR A 174 9.73 -26.09 15.22
C TYR A 174 10.02 -24.59 15.17
N PHE A 175 10.96 -24.11 15.98
CA PHE A 175 11.33 -22.69 16.00
C PHE A 175 11.87 -22.22 14.66
N GLU A 176 12.63 -23.09 13.97
CA GLU A 176 13.17 -22.84 12.64
C GLU A 176 12.08 -22.61 11.61
N VAL A 177 10.96 -23.34 11.71
CA VAL A 177 9.80 -23.17 10.82
C VAL A 177 9.16 -21.79 11.06
N ALA A 178 8.88 -21.46 12.32
CA ALA A 178 8.31 -20.16 12.66
C ALA A 178 9.22 -19.00 12.22
N ALA A 179 10.52 -19.12 12.45
CA ALA A 179 11.51 -18.11 12.06
C ALA A 179 11.62 -17.98 10.53
N ALA A 180 11.77 -19.08 9.82
CA ALA A 180 11.89 -19.09 8.37
C ALA A 180 10.65 -18.51 7.68
N VAL A 181 9.44 -18.95 8.08
CA VAL A 181 8.18 -18.44 7.53
C VAL A 181 8.06 -16.94 7.77
N THR A 182 8.38 -16.46 8.97
CA THR A 182 8.33 -15.01 9.28
C THR A 182 9.29 -14.21 8.39
N VAL A 183 10.54 -14.68 8.22
CA VAL A 183 11.54 -13.98 7.38
C VAL A 183 11.15 -13.99 5.91
N PHE A 184 10.70 -15.15 5.37
CA PHE A 184 10.26 -15.23 3.97
C PHE A 184 9.09 -14.30 3.67
N LEU A 185 8.12 -14.22 4.57
CA LEU A 185 6.95 -13.36 4.39
C LEU A 185 7.30 -11.88 4.53
N LEU A 186 8.18 -11.52 5.47
CA LEU A 186 8.73 -10.15 5.54
C LEU A 186 9.47 -9.78 4.25
N GLY A 187 10.26 -10.71 3.71
CA GLY A 187 10.95 -10.55 2.43
C GLY A 187 10.00 -10.33 1.27
N GLY A 188 8.94 -11.14 1.19
CA GLY A 188 7.88 -11.02 0.19
C GLY A 188 7.17 -9.66 0.28
N ARG A 189 6.77 -9.24 1.47
CA ARG A 189 6.15 -7.93 1.69
C ARG A 189 7.08 -6.76 1.36
N TYR A 190 8.34 -6.86 1.72
CA TYR A 190 9.33 -5.84 1.36
C TYR A 190 9.52 -5.73 -0.16
N ALA A 191 9.62 -6.87 -0.85
CA ALA A 191 9.74 -6.90 -2.31
C ALA A 191 8.48 -6.33 -3.00
N GLU A 192 7.29 -6.69 -2.50
CA GLU A 192 6.01 -6.16 -2.98
C GLU A 192 5.92 -4.64 -2.79
N ALA A 193 6.19 -4.13 -1.58
CA ALA A 193 6.17 -2.71 -1.29
C ALA A 193 7.16 -1.93 -2.17
N LYS A 194 8.34 -2.49 -2.42
CA LYS A 194 9.34 -1.91 -3.32
C LYS A 194 8.87 -1.89 -4.78
N ALA A 195 8.26 -2.97 -5.26
CA ALA A 195 7.73 -3.07 -6.62
C ALA A 195 6.57 -2.08 -6.84
N LYS A 196 5.62 -1.99 -5.90
CA LYS A 196 4.52 -1.01 -5.93
C LYS A 196 5.03 0.42 -5.98
N ARG A 197 6.01 0.77 -5.13
CA ARG A 197 6.64 2.12 -5.14
C ARG A 197 7.27 2.45 -6.50
N SER A 198 7.97 1.50 -7.11
CA SER A 198 8.61 1.72 -8.43
C SER A 198 7.57 1.89 -9.54
N ALA A 199 6.50 1.11 -9.54
CA ALA A 199 5.41 1.21 -10.51
C ALA A 199 4.61 2.51 -10.30
N GLY A 200 4.30 2.87 -9.06
CA GLY A 200 3.60 4.11 -8.71
C GLY A 200 4.40 5.36 -9.10
N ALA A 201 5.72 5.37 -8.88
CA ALA A 201 6.57 6.49 -9.25
C ALA A 201 6.60 6.72 -10.77
N ALA A 202 6.64 5.66 -11.58
CA ALA A 202 6.57 5.76 -13.04
C ALA A 202 5.23 6.33 -13.51
N LEU A 203 4.12 5.85 -12.95
CA LEU A 203 2.78 6.36 -13.25
C LEU A 203 2.62 7.83 -12.83
N GLN A 204 3.12 8.18 -11.65
CA GLN A 204 3.07 9.55 -11.14
C GLN A 204 3.93 10.51 -11.96
N ALA A 205 5.08 10.06 -12.46
CA ALA A 205 5.89 10.82 -13.38
C ALA A 205 5.11 11.13 -14.69
N LEU A 206 4.36 10.16 -15.22
CA LEU A 206 3.50 10.37 -16.38
C LEU A 206 2.34 11.34 -16.08
N LEU A 207 1.66 11.18 -14.95
CA LEU A 207 0.56 12.07 -14.53
C LEU A 207 1.06 13.49 -14.22
N SER A 208 2.30 13.64 -13.78
CA SER A 208 2.94 14.94 -13.52
C SER A 208 3.42 15.65 -14.81
N LEU A 209 3.31 15.01 -15.99
CA LEU A 209 3.63 15.64 -17.26
C LEU A 209 2.64 16.76 -17.64
N GLY A 210 1.40 16.75 -17.12
CA GLY A 210 0.45 17.83 -17.30
C GLY A 210 0.86 19.12 -16.58
N ALA A 211 0.47 20.28 -17.12
CA ALA A 211 0.59 21.56 -16.43
C ALA A 211 -0.40 21.56 -15.24
N LYS A 212 0.03 22.05 -14.07
CA LYS A 212 -0.84 22.21 -12.89
C LYS A 212 -1.52 23.58 -12.88
N ASP A 213 -0.81 24.59 -13.35
CA ASP A 213 -1.26 25.98 -13.40
C ASP A 213 -1.14 26.50 -14.83
N ALA A 214 -1.95 27.50 -15.15
CA ALA A 214 -1.87 28.27 -16.40
C ALA A 214 -1.85 29.77 -16.09
N ILE A 215 -1.17 30.54 -16.94
CA ILE A 215 -1.22 32.00 -16.88
C ILE A 215 -2.30 32.45 -17.87
N VAL A 216 -3.35 33.04 -17.37
CA VAL A 216 -4.48 33.53 -18.15
C VAL A 216 -4.43 35.07 -18.21
N VAL A 217 -4.71 35.63 -19.39
CA VAL A 217 -4.87 37.07 -19.54
C VAL A 217 -6.32 37.45 -19.24
N ARG A 218 -6.52 38.22 -18.17
CA ARG A 218 -7.82 38.79 -17.79
C ARG A 218 -7.65 40.30 -17.55
N ASP A 219 -8.43 41.12 -18.19
CA ASP A 219 -8.40 42.57 -18.04
C ASP A 219 -6.98 43.18 -18.27
N ASP A 220 -6.27 42.72 -19.31
CA ASP A 220 -4.90 43.07 -19.63
C ASP A 220 -3.82 42.74 -18.57
N ALA A 221 -4.21 41.94 -17.58
CA ALA A 221 -3.30 41.44 -16.55
C ALA A 221 -3.10 39.90 -16.67
N GLU A 222 -1.88 39.46 -16.45
CA GLU A 222 -1.55 38.04 -16.37
C GLU A 222 -1.86 37.52 -14.97
N VAL A 223 -2.75 36.53 -14.87
CA VAL A 223 -3.13 35.89 -13.61
C VAL A 223 -2.83 34.41 -13.69
N ARG A 224 -2.11 33.86 -12.71
CA ARG A 224 -1.87 32.42 -12.60
C ARG A 224 -3.07 31.75 -11.90
N ILE A 225 -3.65 30.78 -12.58
CA ILE A 225 -4.79 30.00 -12.06
C ILE A 225 -4.52 28.51 -12.19
N PRO A 226 -5.11 27.66 -11.33
CA PRO A 226 -5.13 26.21 -11.53
C PRO A 226 -5.74 25.84 -12.89
N VAL A 227 -5.21 24.80 -13.54
CA VAL A 227 -5.74 24.32 -14.83
C VAL A 227 -7.21 23.91 -14.72
N ALA A 228 -7.65 23.42 -13.55
CA ALA A 228 -9.05 23.07 -13.28
C ALA A 228 -10.03 24.26 -13.39
N ASP A 229 -9.53 25.50 -13.23
CA ASP A 229 -10.33 26.73 -13.30
C ASP A 229 -10.33 27.38 -14.69
N LEU A 230 -9.67 26.77 -15.68
CA LEU A 230 -9.65 27.22 -17.08
C LEU A 230 -11.04 27.05 -17.72
N ARG A 231 -11.43 28.04 -18.53
CA ARG A 231 -12.69 28.03 -19.26
C ARG A 231 -12.44 28.14 -20.75
N VAL A 232 -13.35 27.59 -21.53
CA VAL A 232 -13.33 27.74 -22.98
C VAL A 232 -13.42 29.23 -23.34
N GLY A 233 -12.44 29.73 -24.12
CA GLY A 233 -12.33 31.14 -24.49
C GLY A 233 -11.30 31.93 -23.66
N ASP A 234 -10.71 31.35 -22.62
CA ASP A 234 -9.60 31.96 -21.91
C ASP A 234 -8.37 32.04 -22.82
N VAL A 235 -7.66 33.15 -22.79
CA VAL A 235 -6.36 33.32 -23.47
C VAL A 235 -5.25 33.01 -22.49
N ILE A 236 -4.45 31.98 -22.80
CA ILE A 236 -3.34 31.54 -21.96
C ILE A 236 -2.00 32.00 -22.53
N VAL A 237 -1.09 32.39 -21.65
CA VAL A 237 0.30 32.72 -22.02
C VAL A 237 1.18 31.53 -21.66
N VAL A 238 1.91 31.02 -22.66
CA VAL A 238 2.90 29.96 -22.51
C VAL A 238 4.28 30.50 -22.74
N ARG A 239 5.13 30.51 -21.74
CA ARG A 239 6.51 31.02 -21.85
C ARG A 239 7.48 29.90 -22.22
N PRO A 240 8.66 30.24 -22.76
CA PRO A 240 9.69 29.25 -23.08
C PRO A 240 10.01 28.37 -21.86
N GLY A 241 9.95 27.04 -22.07
CA GLY A 241 10.16 26.05 -20.99
C GLY A 241 8.92 25.73 -20.16
N GLU A 242 7.80 26.41 -20.35
CA GLU A 242 6.53 26.08 -19.72
C GLU A 242 5.76 25.01 -20.51
N ARG A 243 4.85 24.33 -19.84
CA ARG A 243 3.97 23.32 -20.44
C ARG A 243 2.68 23.95 -20.93
N VAL A 244 2.19 23.50 -22.07
CA VAL A 244 0.86 23.88 -22.55
C VAL A 244 -0.18 23.24 -21.67
N ALA A 245 -1.08 24.04 -21.09
CA ALA A 245 -2.00 23.58 -20.04
C ALA A 245 -3.21 22.80 -20.59
N THR A 246 -3.65 23.13 -21.81
CA THR A 246 -4.83 22.52 -22.45
C THR A 246 -4.76 22.69 -23.97
N ASP A 247 -5.65 22.01 -24.67
CA ASP A 247 -5.82 22.21 -26.10
C ASP A 247 -6.22 23.67 -26.42
N GLY A 248 -5.72 24.18 -27.49
CA GLY A 248 -5.99 25.58 -27.88
C GLY A 248 -5.54 25.91 -29.28
N VAL A 249 -5.83 27.16 -29.70
CA VAL A 249 -5.42 27.74 -31.00
C VAL A 249 -4.46 28.86 -30.69
N VAL A 250 -3.33 28.86 -31.40
CA VAL A 250 -2.34 29.96 -31.29
C VAL A 250 -2.94 31.25 -31.83
N VAL A 251 -3.08 32.25 -30.95
CA VAL A 251 -3.61 33.57 -31.29
C VAL A 251 -2.49 34.51 -31.71
N ASP A 252 -1.36 34.44 -31.03
CA ASP A 252 -0.19 35.25 -31.30
C ASP A 252 1.11 34.52 -30.92
N GLY A 253 2.19 34.83 -31.62
CA GLY A 253 3.52 34.27 -31.35
C GLY A 253 3.89 33.05 -32.21
N VAL A 254 5.17 32.67 -32.13
CA VAL A 254 5.75 31.50 -32.81
C VAL A 254 6.71 30.81 -31.85
N SER A 255 6.54 29.50 -31.68
CA SER A 255 7.43 28.69 -30.85
C SER A 255 7.49 27.24 -31.35
N ALA A 256 8.50 26.50 -30.88
CA ALA A 256 8.58 25.06 -31.06
C ALA A 256 8.06 24.34 -29.81
N LEU A 257 7.29 23.27 -30.02
CA LEU A 257 6.78 22.42 -28.96
C LEU A 257 7.53 21.09 -28.96
N ASP A 258 7.94 20.64 -27.77
CA ASP A 258 8.43 19.28 -27.57
C ASP A 258 7.25 18.34 -27.43
N THR A 259 7.01 17.54 -28.48
CA THR A 259 5.95 16.53 -28.52
C THR A 259 6.47 15.11 -28.32
N SER A 260 7.74 14.94 -27.96
CA SER A 260 8.40 13.61 -27.82
C SER A 260 7.70 12.67 -26.83
N ALA A 261 6.99 13.22 -25.84
CA ALA A 261 6.19 12.43 -24.89
C ALA A 261 4.91 11.82 -25.53
N MET A 262 4.42 12.40 -26.64
CA MET A 262 3.19 11.95 -27.32
C MET A 262 3.48 11.27 -28.66
N THR A 263 4.56 11.66 -29.31
CA THR A 263 5.02 11.09 -30.58
C THR A 263 6.36 10.39 -30.33
N ARG A 264 6.55 9.23 -30.92
CA ARG A 264 7.81 8.47 -30.79
C ARG A 264 8.97 9.08 -31.61
N GLU A 265 8.86 10.29 -32.07
CA GLU A 265 9.87 11.03 -32.81
C GLU A 265 10.55 12.09 -31.95
#